data_1b08232eb43cfe97e795c162e10b5494
#
_entry.id   1b08232eb43cfe97e795c162e10b5494
#
_cell.length_a   1.000
_cell.length_b   1.000
_cell.length_c   1.000
_cell.angle_alpha   90.00
_cell.angle_beta   90.00
_cell.angle_gamma   90.00
#
_symmetry.space_group_name_H-M   'P 1'
#
loop_
_entity.id
_entity.type
_entity.pdbx_description
1 polymer ?
#
loop_
_entity_poly.entity_id
_entity_poly.type
_entity_poly.pdbx_seq_one_letter_code
_entity_poly.pdbx_strand_id
1 'polypeptide(L)'
;MTEVAKQYGAKGLAWVKVVDGELNGPVAKFLTGIQADLTAALGLEDKDLVLFVADTLEVANATLGALRGRIAKELDLIDNDKFNFLWVVDWPMFEWSEEEGRYMSAHHPFTLPQEETAHELEGDLAKVRAIAYDIVLNGYELGGGSLRINQKDLQERMFKALGFSAEEANDQFGFLLEAMDYGFPPHGGLAIGLDRFVMLLAGEENIREVIAFPKNNKASDPMTQAPSTVALKQLEELSLQIEEDETSKTN
;
A
#
# COMPACT_ATOMS: atom_id res chain seq x y z
N MET A 1 19.13 -13.46 -3.65
CA MET A 1 18.02 -12.92 -4.47
C MET A 1 16.82 -13.86 -4.52
N THR A 2 16.99 -15.16 -4.85
CA THR A 2 15.84 -16.11 -4.93
C THR A 2 15.04 -16.22 -3.64
N GLU A 3 15.71 -16.24 -2.47
CA GLU A 3 15.01 -16.28 -1.19
C GLU A 3 14.26 -14.97 -0.88
N VAL A 4 14.81 -13.83 -1.31
CA VAL A 4 14.09 -12.54 -1.23
C VAL A 4 12.84 -12.61 -2.11
N ALA A 5 12.95 -13.08 -3.35
CA ALA A 5 11.79 -13.21 -4.24
C ALA A 5 10.67 -14.07 -3.63
N LYS A 6 11.02 -15.18 -2.98
CA LYS A 6 10.04 -16.07 -2.31
C LYS A 6 9.34 -15.40 -1.12
N GLN A 7 10.03 -14.53 -0.37
CA GLN A 7 9.42 -13.77 0.74
C GLN A 7 8.28 -12.85 0.27
N TYR A 8 8.33 -12.43 -1.01
CA TYR A 8 7.31 -11.60 -1.65
C TYR A 8 6.31 -12.39 -2.52
N GLY A 9 6.26 -13.72 -2.33
CA GLY A 9 5.26 -14.59 -2.94
C GLY A 9 5.66 -15.21 -4.28
N ALA A 10 6.79 -14.84 -4.87
CA ALA A 10 7.25 -15.43 -6.12
C ALA A 10 7.63 -16.91 -5.94
N LYS A 11 7.19 -17.78 -6.85
CA LYS A 11 7.53 -19.20 -6.84
C LYS A 11 8.99 -19.49 -7.16
N GLY A 12 9.67 -18.55 -7.78
CA GLY A 12 11.08 -18.62 -8.15
C GLY A 12 11.57 -17.33 -8.79
N LEU A 13 12.87 -17.28 -9.08
CA LEU A 13 13.51 -16.15 -9.74
C LEU A 13 14.30 -16.66 -10.93
N ALA A 14 13.87 -16.31 -12.14
CA ALA A 14 14.62 -16.57 -13.35
C ALA A 14 15.66 -15.46 -13.57
N TRP A 15 16.80 -15.82 -14.12
CA TRP A 15 17.86 -14.86 -14.37
C TRP A 15 18.75 -15.25 -15.56
N VAL A 16 19.35 -14.23 -16.16
CA VAL A 16 20.47 -14.34 -17.08
C VAL A 16 21.50 -13.27 -16.77
N LYS A 17 22.75 -13.53 -17.11
CA LYS A 17 23.83 -12.54 -17.11
C LYS A 17 24.42 -12.44 -18.51
N VAL A 18 24.93 -11.27 -18.84
CA VAL A 18 25.69 -11.06 -20.09
C VAL A 18 27.14 -11.41 -19.84
N VAL A 19 27.68 -12.29 -20.67
CA VAL A 19 29.09 -12.69 -20.65
C VAL A 19 29.60 -12.71 -22.08
N ASP A 20 30.58 -11.86 -22.37
CA ASP A 20 31.15 -11.71 -23.72
C ASP A 20 30.09 -11.44 -24.80
N GLY A 21 29.07 -10.66 -24.48
CA GLY A 21 27.97 -10.31 -25.36
C GLY A 21 26.88 -11.38 -25.50
N GLU A 22 26.99 -12.52 -24.82
CA GLU A 22 26.03 -13.61 -24.90
C GLU A 22 25.27 -13.77 -23.58
N LEU A 23 23.96 -14.15 -23.64
CA LEU A 23 23.16 -14.45 -22.48
C LEU A 23 23.54 -15.81 -21.89
N ASN A 24 23.89 -15.82 -20.62
CA ASN A 24 24.28 -17.00 -19.88
C ASN A 24 23.45 -17.14 -18.59
N GLY A 25 22.94 -18.34 -18.32
CA GLY A 25 22.13 -18.59 -17.11
C GLY A 25 21.06 -19.67 -17.32
N PRO A 26 20.30 -20.00 -16.27
CA PRO A 26 19.35 -21.12 -16.31
C PRO A 26 18.29 -21.00 -17.39
N VAL A 27 17.89 -19.76 -17.72
CA VAL A 27 16.83 -19.51 -18.71
C VAL A 27 17.35 -19.03 -20.07
N ALA A 28 18.66 -18.84 -20.23
CA ALA A 28 19.27 -18.35 -21.48
C ALA A 28 18.87 -19.15 -22.72
N LYS A 29 18.80 -20.48 -22.60
CA LYS A 29 18.40 -21.37 -23.70
C LYS A 29 17.00 -21.09 -24.27
N PHE A 30 16.10 -20.49 -23.46
CA PHE A 30 14.75 -20.14 -23.90
C PHE A 30 14.69 -18.76 -24.56
N LEU A 31 15.76 -17.96 -24.44
CA LEU A 31 15.84 -16.60 -24.94
C LEU A 31 16.67 -16.47 -26.22
N THR A 32 17.24 -17.57 -26.71
CA THR A 32 18.15 -17.58 -27.87
C THR A 32 17.52 -16.90 -29.10
N GLY A 33 16.23 -17.15 -29.35
CA GLY A 33 15.53 -16.58 -30.52
C GLY A 33 15.22 -15.08 -30.42
N ILE A 34 15.30 -14.49 -29.22
CA ILE A 34 14.97 -13.08 -28.93
C ILE A 34 16.15 -12.34 -28.27
N GLN A 35 17.32 -12.96 -28.17
CA GLN A 35 18.47 -12.39 -27.47
C GLN A 35 18.83 -11.00 -27.96
N ALA A 36 18.91 -10.81 -29.29
CA ALA A 36 19.28 -9.51 -29.89
C ALA A 36 18.25 -8.42 -29.54
N ASP A 37 16.96 -8.76 -29.67
CA ASP A 37 15.85 -7.83 -29.33
C ASP A 37 15.83 -7.48 -27.86
N LEU A 38 16.03 -8.47 -27.00
CA LEU A 38 16.08 -8.28 -25.55
C LEU A 38 17.28 -7.41 -25.15
N THR A 39 18.44 -7.69 -25.71
CA THR A 39 19.68 -6.90 -25.49
C THR A 39 19.46 -5.44 -25.90
N ALA A 40 18.88 -5.21 -27.09
CA ALA A 40 18.60 -3.87 -27.58
C ALA A 40 17.54 -3.14 -26.74
N ALA A 41 16.44 -3.83 -26.39
CA ALA A 41 15.33 -3.24 -25.62
C ALA A 41 15.74 -2.83 -24.21
N LEU A 42 16.62 -3.59 -23.56
CA LEU A 42 17.10 -3.33 -22.19
C LEU A 42 18.44 -2.58 -22.16
N GLY A 43 19.08 -2.36 -23.30
CA GLY A 43 20.41 -1.73 -23.37
C GLY A 43 21.48 -2.53 -22.63
N LEU A 44 21.46 -3.87 -22.74
CA LEU A 44 22.32 -4.73 -21.94
C LEU A 44 23.78 -4.63 -22.38
N GLU A 45 24.66 -4.55 -21.40
CA GLU A 45 26.11 -4.53 -21.53
C GLU A 45 26.75 -5.78 -20.91
N ASP A 46 28.02 -6.01 -21.21
CA ASP A 46 28.75 -7.13 -20.60
C ASP A 46 28.81 -7.00 -19.08
N LYS A 47 28.55 -8.12 -18.37
CA LYS A 47 28.42 -8.26 -16.90
C LYS A 47 27.06 -7.87 -16.33
N ASP A 48 26.11 -7.41 -17.12
CA ASP A 48 24.76 -7.15 -16.64
C ASP A 48 24.06 -8.43 -16.18
N LEU A 49 23.22 -8.28 -15.16
CA LEU A 49 22.35 -9.31 -14.61
C LEU A 49 20.89 -8.91 -14.82
N VAL A 50 20.15 -9.74 -15.54
CA VAL A 50 18.70 -9.55 -15.74
C VAL A 50 17.94 -10.53 -14.89
N LEU A 51 16.98 -10.03 -14.11
CA LEU A 51 16.08 -10.81 -13.27
C LEU A 51 14.67 -10.78 -13.85
N PHE A 52 14.01 -11.94 -13.86
CA PHE A 52 12.64 -12.06 -14.37
C PHE A 52 11.74 -12.65 -13.29
N VAL A 53 10.58 -12.04 -13.10
CA VAL A 53 9.49 -12.58 -12.28
C VAL A 53 8.26 -12.77 -13.17
N ALA A 54 7.69 -13.96 -13.17
CA ALA A 54 6.49 -14.31 -13.90
C ALA A 54 5.47 -14.87 -12.92
N ASP A 55 4.51 -14.03 -12.53
CA ASP A 55 3.43 -14.35 -11.59
C ASP A 55 2.27 -13.35 -11.80
N THR A 56 1.32 -13.27 -10.86
CA THR A 56 0.31 -12.20 -10.87
C THR A 56 1.00 -10.83 -10.85
N LEU A 57 0.30 -9.80 -11.31
CA LEU A 57 0.85 -8.43 -11.36
C LEU A 57 1.30 -7.96 -9.97
N GLU A 58 0.52 -8.26 -8.95
CA GLU A 58 0.82 -7.91 -7.55
C GLU A 58 2.12 -8.56 -7.09
N VAL A 59 2.25 -9.88 -7.21
CA VAL A 59 3.45 -10.63 -6.82
C VAL A 59 4.67 -10.18 -7.62
N ALA A 60 4.52 -9.98 -8.94
CA ALA A 60 5.61 -9.53 -9.79
C ALA A 60 6.13 -8.15 -9.39
N ASN A 61 5.23 -7.18 -9.17
CA ASN A 61 5.59 -5.83 -8.77
C ASN A 61 6.22 -5.78 -7.38
N ALA A 62 5.62 -6.46 -6.38
CA ALA A 62 6.16 -6.52 -5.02
C ALA A 62 7.56 -7.14 -5.01
N THR A 63 7.75 -8.25 -5.73
CA THR A 63 9.03 -8.96 -5.81
C THR A 63 10.10 -8.12 -6.49
N LEU A 64 9.81 -7.54 -7.67
CA LEU A 64 10.77 -6.71 -8.40
C LEU A 64 11.12 -5.42 -7.64
N GLY A 65 10.14 -4.81 -6.96
CA GLY A 65 10.36 -3.66 -6.10
C GLY A 65 11.32 -3.98 -4.95
N ALA A 66 11.09 -5.09 -4.26
CA ALA A 66 11.97 -5.55 -3.18
C ALA A 66 13.39 -5.90 -3.67
N LEU A 67 13.50 -6.59 -4.81
CA LEU A 67 14.81 -6.93 -5.41
C LEU A 67 15.57 -5.67 -5.81
N ARG A 68 14.90 -4.68 -6.39
CA ARG A 68 15.51 -3.39 -6.74
C ARG A 68 16.13 -2.70 -5.53
N GLY A 69 15.37 -2.56 -4.44
CA GLY A 69 15.84 -1.94 -3.21
C GLY A 69 16.99 -2.73 -2.57
N ARG A 70 16.87 -4.07 -2.56
CA ARG A 70 17.90 -4.96 -2.01
C ARG A 70 19.22 -4.87 -2.78
N ILE A 71 19.17 -4.90 -4.11
CA ILE A 71 20.36 -4.80 -4.97
C ILE A 71 21.00 -3.43 -4.83
N ALA A 72 20.21 -2.36 -4.83
CA ALA A 72 20.72 -1.01 -4.65
C ALA A 72 21.48 -0.84 -3.32
N LYS A 73 20.97 -1.43 -2.24
CA LYS A 73 21.63 -1.42 -0.91
C LYS A 73 22.92 -2.27 -0.91
N GLU A 74 22.91 -3.47 -1.51
CA GLU A 74 24.10 -4.34 -1.56
C GLU A 74 25.23 -3.79 -2.44
N LEU A 75 24.88 -3.02 -3.45
CA LEU A 75 25.86 -2.40 -4.37
C LEU A 75 26.22 -0.96 -3.99
N ASP A 76 25.74 -0.47 -2.83
CA ASP A 76 25.98 0.90 -2.33
C ASP A 76 25.61 1.98 -3.38
N LEU A 77 24.46 1.79 -4.05
CA LEU A 77 23.96 2.71 -5.09
C LEU A 77 23.05 3.80 -4.51
N ILE A 78 22.69 3.70 -3.25
CA ILE A 78 21.78 4.66 -2.59
C ILE A 78 22.62 5.79 -2.00
N ASP A 79 22.43 7.00 -2.54
CA ASP A 79 23.03 8.21 -2.01
C ASP A 79 22.16 8.76 -0.86
N ASN A 80 22.56 8.48 0.38
CA ASN A 80 21.82 8.86 1.58
C ASN A 80 21.88 10.37 1.89
N ASP A 81 22.76 11.12 1.23
CA ASP A 81 22.86 12.58 1.38
C ASP A 81 21.84 13.34 0.50
N LYS A 82 21.10 12.61 -0.36
CA LYS A 82 20.10 13.18 -1.24
C LYS A 82 18.68 12.96 -0.74
N PHE A 83 17.84 13.97 -0.88
CA PHE A 83 16.41 13.92 -0.66
C PHE A 83 15.68 13.94 -2.01
N ASN A 84 15.27 12.78 -2.49
CA ASN A 84 14.59 12.62 -3.77
C ASN A 84 13.10 12.43 -3.55
N PHE A 85 12.31 13.43 -3.94
CA PHE A 85 10.85 13.39 -3.85
C PHE A 85 10.22 12.95 -5.17
N LEU A 86 9.11 12.22 -5.06
CA LEU A 86 8.23 11.93 -6.20
C LEU A 86 6.77 11.88 -5.74
N TRP A 87 5.86 12.05 -6.70
CA TRP A 87 4.43 11.82 -6.49
C TRP A 87 4.03 10.48 -7.08
N VAL A 88 3.24 9.73 -6.34
CA VAL A 88 2.48 8.59 -6.87
C VAL A 88 1.04 9.06 -7.04
N VAL A 89 0.53 8.91 -8.24
CA VAL A 89 -0.81 9.39 -8.64
C VAL A 89 -1.54 8.31 -9.43
N ASP A 90 -2.77 8.57 -9.85
CA ASP A 90 -3.58 7.66 -10.66
C ASP A 90 -3.88 6.33 -9.94
N TRP A 91 -4.24 6.44 -8.68
CA TRP A 91 -4.56 5.31 -7.82
C TRP A 91 -5.85 4.58 -8.25
N PRO A 92 -5.93 3.25 -8.06
CA PRO A 92 -7.21 2.56 -8.13
C PRO A 92 -8.17 3.11 -7.06
N MET A 93 -9.44 3.24 -7.39
CA MET A 93 -10.47 3.66 -6.43
C MET A 93 -10.90 2.52 -5.52
N PHE A 94 -10.88 1.30 -6.05
CA PHE A 94 -11.32 0.10 -5.39
C PHE A 94 -10.27 -1.01 -5.48
N GLU A 95 -10.23 -1.84 -4.45
CA GLU A 95 -9.43 -3.06 -4.38
C GLU A 95 -10.34 -4.26 -4.05
N TRP A 96 -10.07 -5.40 -4.67
CA TRP A 96 -10.79 -6.62 -4.38
C TRP A 96 -10.31 -7.20 -3.05
N SER A 97 -11.23 -7.46 -2.12
CA SER A 97 -10.94 -8.18 -0.89
C SER A 97 -11.35 -9.65 -1.03
N GLU A 98 -10.40 -10.56 -0.97
CA GLU A 98 -10.66 -12.01 -0.96
C GLU A 98 -11.41 -12.42 0.32
N GLU A 99 -11.13 -11.77 1.44
CA GLU A 99 -11.76 -12.03 2.73
C GLU A 99 -13.25 -11.65 2.71
N GLU A 100 -13.56 -10.46 2.20
CA GLU A 100 -14.92 -9.93 2.12
C GLU A 100 -15.69 -10.41 0.87
N GLY A 101 -15.00 -10.94 -0.13
CA GLY A 101 -15.58 -11.36 -1.42
C GLY A 101 -16.20 -10.20 -2.21
N ARG A 102 -15.70 -8.98 -2.05
CA ARG A 102 -16.23 -7.76 -2.68
C ARG A 102 -15.15 -6.69 -2.88
N TYR A 103 -15.47 -5.68 -3.67
CA TYR A 103 -14.65 -4.49 -3.76
C TYR A 103 -14.78 -3.61 -2.50
N MET A 104 -13.63 -3.17 -2.01
CA MET A 104 -13.48 -2.22 -0.92
C MET A 104 -12.89 -0.93 -1.46
N SER A 105 -13.10 0.19 -0.78
CA SER A 105 -12.41 1.43 -1.13
C SER A 105 -10.91 1.29 -0.84
N ALA A 106 -10.07 1.56 -1.83
CA ALA A 106 -8.61 1.52 -1.67
C ALA A 106 -8.10 2.58 -0.68
N HIS A 107 -8.84 3.68 -0.51
CA HIS A 107 -8.50 4.77 0.41
C HIS A 107 -9.61 4.94 1.46
N HIS A 108 -10.67 5.66 1.08
CA HIS A 108 -11.89 5.84 1.88
C HIS A 108 -13.06 6.27 0.96
N PRO A 109 -14.31 6.11 1.41
CA PRO A 109 -15.49 6.32 0.56
C PRO A 109 -15.76 7.78 0.16
N PHE A 110 -14.96 8.72 0.62
CA PHE A 110 -15.12 10.16 0.34
C PHE A 110 -14.13 10.66 -0.72
N THR A 111 -13.25 9.80 -1.24
CA THR A 111 -12.29 10.14 -2.29
C THR A 111 -13.02 10.42 -3.60
N LEU A 112 -12.62 11.51 -4.29
CA LEU A 112 -13.18 11.88 -5.57
C LEU A 112 -12.65 10.95 -6.67
N PRO A 113 -13.52 10.26 -7.45
CA PRO A 113 -13.10 9.55 -8.63
C PRO A 113 -12.70 10.52 -9.76
N GLN A 114 -11.84 10.07 -10.65
CA GLN A 114 -11.54 10.81 -11.88
C GLN A 114 -12.79 10.84 -12.76
N GLU A 115 -13.07 11.99 -13.38
CA GLU A 115 -14.29 12.23 -14.18
C GLU A 115 -14.40 11.21 -15.32
N GLU A 116 -13.29 10.88 -15.97
CA GLU A 116 -13.20 9.96 -17.10
C GLU A 116 -13.61 8.53 -16.73
N THR A 117 -13.47 8.15 -15.47
CA THR A 117 -13.74 6.78 -14.99
C THR A 117 -14.94 6.69 -14.04
N ALA A 118 -15.52 7.83 -13.64
CA ALA A 118 -16.62 7.88 -12.67
C ALA A 118 -17.91 7.17 -13.17
N HIS A 119 -18.07 6.99 -14.48
CA HIS A 119 -19.19 6.25 -15.06
C HIS A 119 -19.10 4.74 -14.78
N GLU A 120 -17.92 4.21 -14.45
CA GLU A 120 -17.71 2.80 -14.12
C GLU A 120 -18.11 2.46 -12.66
N LEU A 121 -18.59 3.43 -11.87
CA LEU A 121 -19.18 3.17 -10.55
C LEU A 121 -20.40 2.24 -10.60
N GLU A 122 -21.13 2.23 -11.73
CA GLU A 122 -22.22 1.30 -12.01
C GLU A 122 -21.82 0.15 -12.94
N GLY A 123 -20.53 0.05 -13.30
CA GLY A 123 -19.98 -0.92 -14.25
C GLY A 123 -18.87 -1.76 -13.65
N ASP A 124 -17.65 -1.56 -14.14
CA ASP A 124 -16.45 -2.30 -13.72
C ASP A 124 -15.64 -1.48 -12.72
N LEU A 125 -15.82 -1.74 -11.42
CA LEU A 125 -15.16 -1.02 -10.33
C LEU A 125 -13.63 -1.09 -10.42
N ALA A 126 -13.05 -2.12 -11.04
CA ALA A 126 -11.59 -2.23 -11.20
C ALA A 126 -11.00 -1.12 -12.10
N LYS A 127 -11.84 -0.48 -12.93
CA LYS A 127 -11.42 0.60 -13.84
C LYS A 127 -11.53 1.98 -13.25
N VAL A 128 -12.24 2.15 -12.13
CA VAL A 128 -12.41 3.46 -11.49
C VAL A 128 -11.08 3.93 -10.91
N ARG A 129 -10.67 5.13 -11.28
CA ARG A 129 -9.46 5.79 -10.75
C ARG A 129 -9.81 6.90 -9.78
N ALA A 130 -8.99 7.01 -8.75
CA ALA A 130 -9.11 8.02 -7.71
C ALA A 130 -8.28 9.26 -8.03
N ILE A 131 -8.75 10.44 -7.62
CA ILE A 131 -7.91 11.64 -7.51
C ILE A 131 -7.27 11.61 -6.12
N ALA A 132 -6.38 10.66 -5.94
CA ALA A 132 -5.54 10.48 -4.76
C ALA A 132 -4.06 10.61 -5.16
N TYR A 133 -3.24 10.99 -4.22
CA TYR A 133 -1.83 11.25 -4.43
C TYR A 133 -1.03 11.01 -3.15
N ASP A 134 0.14 10.38 -3.29
CA ASP A 134 1.09 10.20 -2.21
C ASP A 134 2.41 10.88 -2.57
N ILE A 135 3.00 11.53 -1.57
CA ILE A 135 4.37 12.03 -1.66
C ILE A 135 5.33 10.99 -1.09
N VAL A 136 6.30 10.61 -1.88
CA VAL A 136 7.33 9.62 -1.53
C VAL A 136 8.67 10.32 -1.42
N LEU A 137 9.42 10.04 -0.38
CA LEU A 137 10.79 10.50 -0.17
C LEU A 137 11.72 9.29 -0.01
N ASN A 138 12.72 9.16 -0.88
CA ASN A 138 13.73 8.10 -0.84
C ASN A 138 13.15 6.68 -0.72
N GLY A 139 12.00 6.42 -1.38
CA GLY A 139 11.32 5.13 -1.35
C GLY A 139 10.36 4.92 -0.18
N TYR A 140 10.21 5.90 0.70
CA TYR A 140 9.24 5.88 1.79
C TYR A 140 8.05 6.78 1.44
N GLU A 141 6.85 6.25 1.57
CA GLU A 141 5.63 7.06 1.57
C GLU A 141 5.67 8.02 2.76
N LEU A 142 5.86 9.30 2.48
CA LEU A 142 5.95 10.35 3.49
C LEU A 142 4.59 10.83 3.95
N GLY A 143 3.63 10.82 3.05
CA GLY A 143 2.27 11.23 3.30
C GLY A 143 1.43 11.13 2.05
N GLY A 144 0.13 11.28 2.21
CA GLY A 144 -0.81 11.19 1.13
C GLY A 144 -2.09 11.97 1.36
N GLY A 145 -2.90 12.04 0.33
CA GLY A 145 -4.15 12.75 0.34
C GLY A 145 -5.01 12.49 -0.88
N SER A 146 -6.13 13.17 -0.93
CA SER A 146 -7.02 13.10 -2.07
C SER A 146 -7.88 14.36 -2.19
N LEU A 147 -8.43 14.59 -3.36
CA LEU A 147 -9.61 15.42 -3.49
C LEU A 147 -10.83 14.65 -2.97
N ARG A 148 -11.82 15.38 -2.47
CA ARG A 148 -13.03 14.82 -1.85
C ARG A 148 -14.25 14.97 -2.73
N ILE A 149 -15.14 14.00 -2.68
CA ILE A 149 -16.47 14.13 -3.26
C ILE A 149 -17.18 15.29 -2.53
N ASN A 150 -17.71 16.23 -3.30
CA ASN A 150 -18.44 17.40 -2.80
C ASN A 150 -19.86 17.50 -3.36
N GLN A 151 -20.30 16.51 -4.14
CA GLN A 151 -21.62 16.41 -4.71
C GLN A 151 -22.34 15.20 -4.12
N LYS A 152 -23.55 15.43 -3.59
CA LYS A 152 -24.33 14.41 -2.90
C LYS A 152 -24.66 13.21 -3.76
N ASP A 153 -25.11 13.45 -5.00
CA ASP A 153 -25.44 12.38 -5.95
C ASP A 153 -24.25 11.46 -6.25
N LEU A 154 -23.06 12.02 -6.40
CA LEU A 154 -21.85 11.24 -6.61
C LEU A 154 -21.47 10.46 -5.34
N GLN A 155 -21.65 11.05 -4.15
CA GLN A 155 -21.41 10.37 -2.88
C GLN A 155 -22.36 9.19 -2.65
N GLU A 156 -23.63 9.36 -2.99
CA GLU A 156 -24.63 8.28 -2.91
C GLU A 156 -24.30 7.14 -3.90
N ARG A 157 -23.85 7.44 -5.11
CA ARG A 157 -23.36 6.45 -6.09
C ARG A 157 -22.13 5.69 -5.55
N MET A 158 -21.21 6.40 -4.90
CA MET A 158 -20.03 5.79 -4.27
C MET A 158 -20.44 4.83 -3.15
N PHE A 159 -21.32 5.22 -2.25
CA PHE A 159 -21.82 4.34 -1.18
C PHE A 159 -22.51 3.09 -1.76
N LYS A 160 -23.30 3.25 -2.80
CA LYS A 160 -23.95 2.14 -3.49
C LYS A 160 -22.94 1.19 -4.13
N ALA A 161 -21.88 1.71 -4.75
CA ALA A 161 -20.79 0.90 -5.32
C ALA A 161 -20.04 0.09 -4.26
N LEU A 162 -19.96 0.60 -3.02
CA LEU A 162 -19.37 -0.09 -1.86
C LEU A 162 -20.36 -1.04 -1.16
N GLY A 163 -21.61 -1.13 -1.63
CA GLY A 163 -22.63 -2.04 -1.10
C GLY A 163 -23.45 -1.49 0.07
N PHE A 164 -23.34 -0.19 0.38
CA PHE A 164 -24.22 0.42 1.38
C PHE A 164 -25.64 0.54 0.84
N SER A 165 -26.62 0.19 1.65
CA SER A 165 -28.00 0.62 1.45
C SER A 165 -28.16 2.13 1.73
N ALA A 166 -29.21 2.75 1.25
CA ALA A 166 -29.47 4.15 1.56
C ALA A 166 -29.68 4.40 3.05
N GLU A 167 -30.27 3.44 3.78
CA GLU A 167 -30.48 3.52 5.23
C GLU A 167 -29.14 3.47 5.98
N GLU A 168 -28.27 2.51 5.68
CA GLU A 168 -26.94 2.39 6.30
C GLU A 168 -26.06 3.62 6.02
N ALA A 169 -26.09 4.13 4.78
CA ALA A 169 -25.36 5.34 4.42
C ALA A 169 -25.87 6.56 5.20
N ASN A 170 -27.20 6.67 5.39
CA ASN A 170 -27.79 7.76 6.18
C ASN A 170 -27.51 7.62 7.68
N ASP A 171 -27.57 6.42 8.23
CA ASP A 171 -27.27 6.18 9.66
C ASP A 171 -25.83 6.52 10.01
N GLN A 172 -24.89 6.18 9.13
CA GLN A 172 -23.47 6.41 9.39
C GLN A 172 -22.99 7.79 8.96
N PHE A 173 -23.50 8.32 7.84
CA PHE A 173 -23.00 9.52 7.18
C PHE A 173 -24.07 10.54 6.85
N GLY A 174 -25.27 10.44 7.41
CA GLY A 174 -26.39 11.33 7.13
C GLY A 174 -26.05 12.80 7.35
N PHE A 175 -25.30 13.12 8.41
CA PHE A 175 -24.82 14.48 8.68
C PHE A 175 -23.97 15.05 7.54
N LEU A 176 -23.16 14.22 6.88
CA LEU A 176 -22.33 14.62 5.75
C LEU A 176 -23.18 14.84 4.48
N LEU A 177 -24.11 13.90 4.23
CA LEU A 177 -25.03 14.01 3.10
C LEU A 177 -25.95 15.24 3.23
N GLU A 178 -26.40 15.54 4.46
CA GLU A 178 -27.17 16.77 4.74
C GLU A 178 -26.32 18.02 4.51
N ALA A 179 -25.06 18.02 4.97
CA ALA A 179 -24.17 19.17 4.74
C ALA A 179 -23.96 19.45 3.24
N MET A 180 -23.93 18.42 2.40
CA MET A 180 -23.81 18.57 0.94
C MET A 180 -25.04 19.28 0.32
N ASP A 181 -26.22 19.13 0.90
CA ASP A 181 -27.45 19.82 0.45
C ASP A 181 -27.37 21.34 0.66
N TYR A 182 -26.57 21.81 1.62
CA TYR A 182 -26.38 23.25 1.89
C TYR A 182 -25.21 23.89 1.12
N GLY A 183 -24.54 23.15 0.25
CA GLY A 183 -23.42 23.64 -0.53
C GLY A 183 -22.06 23.26 0.06
N PHE A 184 -21.58 22.10 -0.32
CA PHE A 184 -20.30 21.56 0.12
C PHE A 184 -19.20 22.02 -0.86
N PRO A 185 -18.19 22.81 -0.41
CA PRO A 185 -17.20 23.32 -1.34
C PRO A 185 -16.24 22.22 -1.85
N PRO A 186 -15.68 22.35 -3.06
CA PRO A 186 -14.56 21.53 -3.47
C PRO A 186 -13.42 21.63 -2.46
N HIS A 187 -12.91 20.51 -2.02
CA HIS A 187 -11.83 20.45 -1.04
C HIS A 187 -10.99 19.19 -1.20
N GLY A 188 -9.84 19.21 -0.60
CA GLY A 188 -8.90 18.11 -0.53
C GLY A 188 -7.87 18.39 0.55
N GLY A 189 -6.90 17.53 0.68
CA GLY A 189 -5.86 17.70 1.68
C GLY A 189 -4.70 16.75 1.49
N LEU A 190 -3.66 16.99 2.27
CA LEU A 190 -2.47 16.17 2.37
C LEU A 190 -2.13 16.00 3.85
N ALA A 191 -1.88 14.79 4.28
CA ALA A 191 -1.37 14.49 5.61
C ALA A 191 0.04 13.91 5.50
N ILE A 192 0.97 14.45 6.28
CA ILE A 192 2.34 13.98 6.35
C ILE A 192 2.54 13.18 7.64
N GLY A 193 3.11 11.99 7.54
CA GLY A 193 3.51 11.18 8.69
C GLY A 193 4.70 11.79 9.40
N LEU A 194 4.47 12.55 10.46
CA LEU A 194 5.51 13.31 11.17
C LEU A 194 6.63 12.41 11.66
N ASP A 195 6.32 11.27 12.26
CA ASP A 195 7.33 10.35 12.78
C ASP A 195 8.22 9.80 11.65
N ARG A 196 7.61 9.45 10.51
CA ARG A 196 8.36 8.98 9.34
C ARG A 196 9.22 10.09 8.73
N PHE A 197 8.73 11.32 8.72
CA PHE A 197 9.50 12.48 8.26
C PHE A 197 10.71 12.71 9.16
N VAL A 198 10.52 12.69 10.49
CA VAL A 198 11.61 12.84 11.47
C VAL A 198 12.62 11.69 11.33
N MET A 199 12.16 10.45 11.16
CA MET A 199 13.02 9.28 10.92
C MET A 199 13.95 9.52 9.72
N LEU A 200 13.40 9.97 8.59
CA LEU A 200 14.18 10.24 7.38
C LEU A 200 15.18 11.40 7.56
N LEU A 201 14.79 12.47 8.25
CA LEU A 201 15.67 13.59 8.55
C LEU A 201 16.80 13.21 9.52
N ALA A 202 16.55 12.31 10.44
CA ALA A 202 17.53 11.81 11.39
C ALA A 202 18.48 10.75 10.76
N GLY A 203 18.21 10.31 9.53
CA GLY A 203 18.98 9.25 8.88
C GLY A 203 18.75 7.86 9.47
N GLU A 204 17.62 7.65 10.16
CA GLU A 204 17.27 6.39 10.80
C GLU A 204 16.48 5.48 9.84
N GLU A 205 16.70 4.16 9.94
CA GLU A 205 15.98 3.17 9.13
C GLU A 205 14.69 2.66 9.80
N ASN A 206 14.48 2.97 11.09
CA ASN A 206 13.39 2.46 11.89
C ASN A 206 12.68 3.57 12.65
N ILE A 207 11.37 3.67 12.48
CA ILE A 207 10.53 4.67 13.16
C ILE A 207 10.59 4.58 14.69
N ARG A 208 10.96 3.42 15.25
CA ARG A 208 11.12 3.24 16.70
C ARG A 208 12.24 4.07 17.30
N GLU A 209 13.21 4.51 16.49
CA GLU A 209 14.32 5.35 16.94
C GLU A 209 13.90 6.82 17.20
N VAL A 210 12.74 7.23 16.66
CA VAL A 210 12.28 8.63 16.71
C VAL A 210 10.97 8.84 17.46
N ILE A 211 10.30 7.76 17.90
CA ILE A 211 9.06 7.86 18.70
C ILE A 211 9.31 7.50 20.17
N ALA A 212 8.61 8.21 21.05
CA ALA A 212 8.62 7.89 22.47
C ALA A 212 7.79 6.61 22.73
N PHE A 213 8.30 5.74 23.61
CA PHE A 213 7.63 4.50 24.03
C PHE A 213 7.24 3.58 22.87
N PRO A 214 8.18 3.18 22.00
CA PRO A 214 7.87 2.32 20.87
C PRO A 214 7.43 0.93 21.35
N LYS A 215 6.41 0.38 20.68
CA LYS A 215 5.93 -0.96 20.96
C LYS A 215 6.83 -2.01 20.31
N ASN A 216 7.02 -3.12 21.03
CA ASN A 216 7.73 -4.29 20.49
C ASN A 216 6.82 -5.13 19.56
N ASN A 217 7.36 -6.25 19.05
CA ASN A 217 6.64 -7.15 18.13
C ASN A 217 5.40 -7.83 18.75
N LYS A 218 5.26 -7.78 20.09
CA LYS A 218 4.08 -8.27 20.80
C LYS A 218 3.07 -7.14 21.11
N ALA A 219 3.22 -6.00 20.45
CA ALA A 219 2.41 -4.79 20.66
C ALA A 219 2.44 -4.27 22.11
N SER A 220 3.48 -4.58 22.86
CA SER A 220 3.68 -4.10 24.24
C SER A 220 4.77 -3.04 24.31
N ASP A 221 4.57 -2.06 25.19
CA ASP A 221 5.57 -1.07 25.56
C ASP A 221 6.28 -1.53 26.86
N PRO A 222 7.58 -1.85 26.79
CA PRO A 222 8.32 -2.32 27.98
C PRO A 222 8.46 -1.26 29.07
N MET A 223 8.41 0.02 28.73
CA MET A 223 8.59 1.11 29.69
C MET A 223 7.34 1.38 30.51
N THR A 224 6.19 1.49 29.86
CA THR A 224 4.90 1.74 30.51
C THR A 224 4.18 0.46 30.90
N GLN A 225 4.68 -0.70 30.45
CA GLN A 225 4.04 -2.02 30.60
C GLN A 225 2.64 -2.11 29.97
N ALA A 226 2.37 -1.24 28.98
CA ALA A 226 1.14 -1.28 28.20
C ALA A 226 1.17 -2.40 27.13
N PRO A 227 0.01 -3.02 26.80
CA PRO A 227 -1.29 -2.85 27.42
C PRO A 227 -1.37 -3.47 28.81
N SER A 228 -2.22 -2.91 29.67
CA SER A 228 -2.49 -3.41 31.02
C SER A 228 -3.97 -3.76 31.17
N THR A 229 -4.30 -4.53 32.19
CA THR A 229 -5.69 -4.86 32.52
C THR A 229 -6.46 -3.63 32.97
N VAL A 230 -7.75 -3.58 32.66
CA VAL A 230 -8.68 -2.55 33.15
C VAL A 230 -9.40 -3.04 34.42
N ALA A 231 -9.75 -2.11 35.31
CA ALA A 231 -10.50 -2.43 36.50
C ALA A 231 -11.93 -2.90 36.16
N LEU A 232 -12.44 -3.92 36.83
CA LEU A 232 -13.79 -4.46 36.62
C LEU A 232 -14.86 -3.37 36.64
N LYS A 233 -14.73 -2.40 37.56
CA LYS A 233 -15.67 -1.27 37.69
C LYS A 233 -15.79 -0.47 36.37
N GLN A 234 -14.70 -0.30 35.63
CA GLN A 234 -14.73 0.40 34.35
C GLN A 234 -15.49 -0.40 33.27
N LEU A 235 -15.39 -1.73 33.30
CA LEU A 235 -16.17 -2.59 32.40
C LEU A 235 -17.67 -2.54 32.78
N GLU A 236 -17.99 -2.60 34.08
CA GLU A 236 -19.36 -2.50 34.58
C GLU A 236 -20.03 -1.17 34.18
N GLU A 237 -19.32 -0.03 34.29
CA GLU A 237 -19.81 1.28 33.89
C GLU A 237 -20.17 1.35 32.38
N LEU A 238 -19.49 0.55 31.54
CA LEU A 238 -19.75 0.45 30.11
C LEU A 238 -20.68 -0.70 29.73
N SER A 239 -21.20 -1.45 30.72
CA SER A 239 -22.00 -2.68 30.53
C SER A 239 -21.25 -3.73 29.67
N LEU A 240 -19.92 -3.82 29.81
CA LEU A 240 -19.07 -4.79 29.12
C LEU A 240 -18.78 -5.98 30.03
N GLN A 241 -18.68 -7.16 29.44
CA GLN A 241 -18.24 -8.39 30.11
C GLN A 241 -17.07 -8.99 29.29
N ILE A 242 -16.09 -9.56 30.01
CA ILE A 242 -15.03 -10.34 29.39
C ILE A 242 -15.58 -11.73 29.15
N GLU A 243 -15.62 -12.16 27.90
CA GLU A 243 -15.89 -13.55 27.54
C GLU A 243 -14.59 -14.35 27.78
N GLU A 244 -14.62 -15.28 28.72
CA GLU A 244 -13.47 -16.17 28.95
C GLU A 244 -13.45 -17.25 27.86
N ASP A 245 -12.39 -17.26 27.07
CA ASP A 245 -12.15 -18.30 26.07
C ASP A 245 -11.92 -19.64 26.79
N GLU A 246 -12.80 -20.61 26.58
CA GLU A 246 -12.71 -21.93 27.23
C GLU A 246 -11.42 -22.69 26.86
N THR A 247 -10.71 -22.25 25.79
CA THR A 247 -9.45 -22.85 25.35
C THR A 247 -8.24 -22.42 26.20
N SER A 248 -8.36 -21.37 27.03
CA SER A 248 -7.26 -20.88 27.89
C SER A 248 -7.09 -21.66 29.20
N LYS A 249 -7.97 -22.61 29.50
CA LYS A 249 -7.93 -23.43 30.75
C LYS A 249 -7.10 -24.70 30.68
N THR A 250 -6.40 -24.92 29.55
CA THR A 250 -5.55 -26.12 29.37
C THR A 250 -4.11 -25.71 29.07
N ASN A 251 -3.39 -25.22 30.07
CA ASN A 251 -1.94 -25.33 30.21
C ASN A 251 -1.52 -25.07 31.66
#